data_7c13884a202a5627f2d02adcd1bbe4ea
#
_entry.id   7c13884a202a5627f2d02adcd1bbe4ea
#
_cell.length_a   1.000
_cell.length_b   1.000
_cell.length_c   1.000
_cell.angle_alpha   90.00
_cell.angle_beta   90.00
_cell.angle_gamma   90.00
#
_symmetry.space_group_name_H-M   'P 1'
#
loop_
_entity.id
_entity.type
_entity.pdbx_description
1 polymer ?
#
loop_
_entity_poly.entity_id
_entity_poly.type
_entity_poly.pdbx_seq_one_letter_code
_entity_poly.pdbx_strand_id
1 'polypeptide(L)'
;MKLKVLYITFTDFGELSSGSSVRPFRMYNALVNLGHEVKLLEGQQNRRKERQAKVKEILDWLDNNKPDVCYVEPPSGPFFNQIDLSLLKKVHKMGVPIGLFYRDFYWKFSKWAWKGTPLWKQTILKMMHRRDLVAFRKYCDVVYFPSQECIKILESVNFRRVGVLPPGCNEPRGEVKLGAREIFYAGGVREADGIDDLLIALDRINKSGFRVKFNLITKKEELVHLKNRELLKSDWIEVIEASGEALEPIYARCDLGVLPKKRHFYMDMAISVKVLECMSHGLPMISTDCPAMARFIQQNESGLICKEGADSIENAILEYYTNDELYHALLENVKKAALNNTWEKRVEQVISDLLNK
;
A
#
# COMPACT_ATOMS: atom_id res chain seq x y z
N MET A 1 5.75 24.58 -10.42
CA MET A 1 4.54 25.31 -10.94
C MET A 1 3.35 25.00 -10.03
N LYS A 2 2.63 26.03 -9.54
CA LYS A 2 1.43 25.84 -8.73
C LYS A 2 0.26 25.47 -9.65
N LEU A 3 -0.39 24.34 -9.41
CA LEU A 3 -1.53 23.84 -10.17
C LEU A 3 -2.80 23.92 -9.34
N LYS A 4 -3.94 24.04 -10.01
CA LYS A 4 -5.28 23.84 -9.43
C LYS A 4 -5.71 22.40 -9.65
N VAL A 5 -5.81 21.62 -8.57
CA VAL A 5 -6.08 20.17 -8.62
C VAL A 5 -7.48 19.90 -8.06
N LEU A 6 -8.31 19.18 -8.82
CA LEU A 6 -9.52 18.59 -8.27
C LEU A 6 -9.17 17.20 -7.73
N TYR A 7 -9.26 17.03 -6.41
CA TYR A 7 -9.00 15.75 -5.75
C TYR A 7 -10.29 15.11 -5.28
N ILE A 8 -10.59 13.90 -5.75
CA ILE A 8 -11.83 13.17 -5.46
C ILE A 8 -11.49 11.90 -4.68
N THR A 9 -12.04 11.77 -3.47
CA THR A 9 -11.94 10.56 -2.67
C THR A 9 -13.29 10.14 -2.08
N PHE A 10 -13.37 8.90 -1.64
CA PHE A 10 -14.56 8.29 -1.04
C PHE A 10 -14.34 7.90 0.43
N THR A 11 -13.35 8.51 1.04
CA THR A 11 -13.03 8.37 2.47
C THR A 11 -13.18 9.71 3.17
N ASP A 12 -13.56 9.69 4.44
CA ASP A 12 -13.53 10.87 5.31
C ASP A 12 -12.16 10.97 5.97
N PHE A 13 -11.52 12.12 5.91
CA PHE A 13 -10.17 12.32 6.46
C PHE A 13 -10.13 12.42 7.99
N GLY A 14 -11.29 12.56 8.64
CA GLY A 14 -11.40 12.50 10.11
C GLY A 14 -11.26 11.08 10.71
N GLU A 15 -11.34 10.02 9.90
CA GLU A 15 -11.33 8.62 10.36
C GLU A 15 -10.20 7.82 9.68
N LEU A 16 -8.96 8.04 10.09
CA LEU A 16 -7.77 7.37 9.52
C LEU A 16 -7.47 6.00 10.16
N SER A 17 -8.48 5.16 10.36
CA SER A 17 -8.35 3.89 11.07
C SER A 17 -7.89 2.70 10.21
N SER A 18 -7.77 2.85 8.89
CA SER A 18 -7.43 1.75 7.97
C SER A 18 -6.48 2.19 6.86
N GLY A 19 -5.70 1.25 6.33
CA GLY A 19 -4.83 1.50 5.16
C GLY A 19 -5.58 2.04 3.94
N SER A 20 -6.90 1.81 3.86
CA SER A 20 -7.75 2.33 2.79
C SER A 20 -8.04 3.83 2.93
N SER A 21 -7.95 4.41 4.12
CA SER A 21 -8.10 5.85 4.38
C SER A 21 -6.76 6.58 4.42
N VAL A 22 -5.69 5.89 4.82
CA VAL A 22 -4.34 6.48 4.94
C VAL A 22 -3.79 6.97 3.59
N ARG A 23 -3.87 6.14 2.53
CA ARG A 23 -3.33 6.52 1.22
C ARG A 23 -3.99 7.79 0.65
N PRO A 24 -5.34 7.90 0.55
CA PRO A 24 -5.96 9.11 0.03
C PRO A 24 -5.58 10.37 0.83
N PHE A 25 -5.50 10.26 2.15
CA PHE A 25 -5.08 11.37 3.01
C PHE A 25 -3.62 11.78 2.77
N ARG A 26 -2.70 10.82 2.63
CA ARG A 26 -1.28 11.10 2.36
C ARG A 26 -1.07 11.73 0.98
N MET A 27 -1.76 11.25 -0.05
CA MET A 27 -1.73 11.84 -1.39
C MET A 27 -2.26 13.28 -1.39
N TYR A 28 -3.34 13.55 -0.65
CA TYR A 28 -3.88 14.91 -0.48
C TYR A 28 -2.86 15.84 0.17
N ASN A 29 -2.29 15.40 1.31
CA ASN A 29 -1.28 16.21 2.01
C ASN A 29 -0.04 16.46 1.14
N ALA A 30 0.43 15.47 0.39
CA ALA A 30 1.55 15.65 -0.52
C ALA A 30 1.25 16.68 -1.62
N LEU A 31 0.02 16.70 -2.18
CA LEU A 31 -0.40 17.76 -3.11
C LEU A 31 -0.34 19.16 -2.47
N VAL A 32 -0.82 19.28 -1.23
CA VAL A 32 -0.81 20.56 -0.48
C VAL A 32 0.64 20.95 -0.13
N ASN A 33 1.46 20.03 0.35
CA ASN A 33 2.87 20.26 0.69
C ASN A 33 3.69 20.74 -0.50
N LEU A 34 3.41 20.22 -1.71
CA LEU A 34 4.02 20.68 -2.96
C LEU A 34 3.52 22.05 -3.44
N GLY A 35 2.61 22.69 -2.66
CA GLY A 35 2.13 24.06 -2.92
C GLY A 35 1.00 24.15 -3.94
N HIS A 36 0.36 23.04 -4.31
CA HIS A 36 -0.79 23.07 -5.23
C HIS A 36 -2.06 23.61 -4.55
N GLU A 37 -2.95 24.19 -5.35
CA GLU A 37 -4.30 24.58 -4.91
C GLU A 37 -5.24 23.37 -5.08
N VAL A 38 -5.68 22.77 -3.98
CA VAL A 38 -6.46 21.53 -4.03
C VAL A 38 -7.92 21.79 -3.66
N LYS A 39 -8.82 21.58 -4.63
CA LYS A 39 -10.25 21.47 -4.36
C LYS A 39 -10.57 20.01 -4.03
N LEU A 40 -10.91 19.76 -2.77
CA LEU A 40 -11.18 18.41 -2.25
C LEU A 40 -12.67 18.07 -2.36
N LEU A 41 -12.98 16.86 -2.86
CA LEU A 41 -14.25 16.18 -2.71
C LEU A 41 -14.03 14.88 -1.93
N GLU A 42 -14.34 14.91 -0.63
CA GLU A 42 -14.30 13.74 0.26
C GLU A 42 -15.72 13.25 0.61
N GLY A 43 -15.79 12.11 1.30
CA GLY A 43 -17.03 11.58 1.88
C GLY A 43 -17.45 10.23 1.31
N GLN A 44 -17.98 9.40 2.21
CA GLN A 44 -18.34 8.03 1.91
C GLN A 44 -19.57 7.94 1.00
N GLN A 45 -19.54 7.05 0.00
CA GLN A 45 -20.64 6.88 -0.94
C GLN A 45 -21.91 6.26 -0.34
N ASN A 46 -21.83 5.58 0.81
CA ASN A 46 -22.98 5.02 1.52
C ASN A 46 -23.80 6.12 2.24
N ARG A 47 -23.20 7.26 2.58
CA ARG A 47 -23.89 8.47 3.03
C ARG A 47 -24.47 9.23 1.82
N ARG A 48 -25.40 8.59 1.11
CA ARG A 48 -25.83 8.99 -0.23
C ARG A 48 -26.25 10.48 -0.35
N LYS A 49 -27.08 10.97 0.56
CA LYS A 49 -27.59 12.37 0.51
C LYS A 49 -26.45 13.37 0.67
N GLU A 50 -25.58 13.14 1.65
CA GLU A 50 -24.42 13.97 1.93
C GLU A 50 -23.46 13.98 0.74
N ARG A 51 -23.11 12.78 0.22
CA ARG A 51 -22.24 12.66 -0.97
C ARG A 51 -22.82 13.39 -2.19
N GLN A 52 -24.12 13.27 -2.42
CA GLN A 52 -24.78 13.97 -3.54
C GLN A 52 -24.75 15.49 -3.39
N ALA A 53 -24.90 16.02 -2.17
CA ALA A 53 -24.80 17.45 -1.89
C ALA A 53 -23.37 17.95 -2.18
N LYS A 54 -22.35 17.28 -1.62
CA LYS A 54 -20.93 17.62 -1.87
C LYS A 54 -20.57 17.56 -3.37
N VAL A 55 -21.07 16.56 -4.10
CA VAL A 55 -20.84 16.48 -5.55
C VAL A 55 -21.50 17.63 -6.31
N LYS A 56 -22.71 18.06 -5.89
CA LYS A 56 -23.37 19.23 -6.50
C LYS A 56 -22.55 20.51 -6.27
N GLU A 57 -22.04 20.73 -5.07
CA GLU A 57 -21.15 21.87 -4.77
C GLU A 57 -19.91 21.88 -5.69
N ILE A 58 -19.33 20.72 -5.97
CA ILE A 58 -18.22 20.61 -6.92
C ILE A 58 -18.66 20.90 -8.35
N LEU A 59 -19.84 20.42 -8.76
CA LEU A 59 -20.37 20.69 -10.09
C LEU A 59 -20.63 22.20 -10.31
N ASP A 60 -21.18 22.89 -9.30
CA ASP A 60 -21.39 24.34 -9.31
C ASP A 60 -20.05 25.11 -9.30
N TRP A 61 -19.08 24.64 -8.50
CA TRP A 61 -17.74 25.22 -8.49
C TRP A 61 -17.05 25.12 -9.87
N LEU A 62 -17.23 23.99 -10.58
CA LEU A 62 -16.68 23.77 -11.92
C LEU A 62 -17.26 24.71 -13.00
N ASP A 63 -18.42 25.32 -12.78
CA ASP A 63 -18.99 26.27 -13.74
C ASP A 63 -18.15 27.55 -13.87
N ASN A 64 -17.44 27.93 -12.78
CA ASN A 64 -16.58 29.11 -12.73
C ASN A 64 -15.07 28.77 -12.54
N ASN A 65 -14.73 27.49 -12.45
CA ASN A 65 -13.36 27.05 -12.19
C ASN A 65 -13.00 25.88 -13.10
N LYS A 66 -11.87 25.98 -13.76
CA LYS A 66 -11.28 24.89 -14.52
C LYS A 66 -10.01 24.43 -13.77
N PRO A 67 -10.00 23.21 -13.18
CA PRO A 67 -8.76 22.65 -12.65
C PRO A 67 -7.78 22.28 -13.79
N ASP A 68 -6.49 22.28 -13.47
CA ASP A 68 -5.45 21.86 -14.41
C ASP A 68 -5.43 20.34 -14.56
N VAL A 69 -5.66 19.62 -13.46
CA VAL A 69 -5.73 18.15 -13.40
C VAL A 69 -6.80 17.69 -12.40
N CYS A 70 -7.30 16.46 -12.61
CA CYS A 70 -8.17 15.78 -11.66
C CYS A 70 -7.54 14.45 -11.25
N TYR A 71 -7.49 14.18 -9.95
CA TYR A 71 -7.02 12.90 -9.43
C TYR A 71 -8.09 12.22 -8.56
N VAL A 72 -8.29 10.93 -8.76
CA VAL A 72 -9.41 10.17 -8.18
C VAL A 72 -8.91 8.93 -7.44
N GLU A 73 -9.26 8.82 -6.17
CA GLU A 73 -9.09 7.61 -5.35
C GLU A 73 -10.48 6.97 -5.13
N PRO A 74 -10.91 6.02 -5.97
CA PRO A 74 -12.24 5.43 -5.91
C PRO A 74 -12.43 4.55 -4.65
N PRO A 75 -13.68 4.21 -4.31
CA PRO A 75 -13.97 3.28 -3.21
C PRO A 75 -13.52 1.86 -3.57
N SER A 76 -13.41 0.98 -2.58
CA SER A 76 -13.13 -0.46 -2.79
C SER A 76 -14.26 -1.19 -3.54
N GLY A 77 -15.49 -0.68 -3.46
CA GLY A 77 -16.63 -1.17 -4.22
C GLY A 77 -16.88 -0.37 -5.49
N PRO A 78 -17.92 -0.73 -6.26
CA PRO A 78 -18.34 0.06 -7.42
C PRO A 78 -18.93 1.42 -6.98
N PHE A 79 -19.03 2.37 -7.88
CA PHE A 79 -19.72 3.63 -7.62
C PHE A 79 -21.23 3.40 -7.45
N PHE A 80 -21.75 3.67 -6.27
CA PHE A 80 -23.17 3.51 -5.98
C PHE A 80 -24.01 4.71 -6.47
N ASN A 81 -23.42 5.88 -6.53
CA ASN A 81 -24.10 7.10 -6.91
C ASN A 81 -23.75 7.48 -8.35
N GLN A 82 -24.76 7.54 -9.22
CA GLN A 82 -24.57 7.91 -10.64
C GLN A 82 -24.00 9.33 -10.81
N ILE A 83 -24.22 10.21 -9.85
CA ILE A 83 -23.73 11.60 -9.88
C ILE A 83 -22.19 11.65 -9.86
N ASP A 84 -21.51 10.70 -9.18
CA ASP A 84 -20.05 10.61 -9.19
C ASP A 84 -19.50 10.33 -10.61
N LEU A 85 -20.14 9.43 -11.37
CA LEU A 85 -19.77 9.19 -12.77
C LEU A 85 -20.10 10.40 -13.67
N SER A 86 -21.18 11.12 -13.37
CA SER A 86 -21.55 12.34 -14.09
C SER A 86 -20.53 13.46 -13.86
N LEU A 87 -19.95 13.54 -12.65
CA LEU A 87 -18.86 14.46 -12.33
C LEU A 87 -17.62 14.14 -13.17
N LEU A 88 -17.18 12.88 -13.24
CA LEU A 88 -16.05 12.48 -14.10
C LEU A 88 -16.29 12.85 -15.57
N LYS A 89 -17.52 12.61 -16.06
CA LYS A 89 -17.94 13.00 -17.42
C LYS A 89 -17.85 14.50 -17.64
N LYS A 90 -18.28 15.35 -16.68
CA LYS A 90 -18.20 16.83 -16.77
C LYS A 90 -16.74 17.27 -16.82
N VAL A 91 -15.89 16.79 -15.91
CA VAL A 91 -14.46 17.11 -15.87
C VAL A 91 -13.77 16.74 -17.18
N HIS A 92 -14.03 15.52 -17.70
CA HIS A 92 -13.52 15.08 -19.00
C HIS A 92 -13.96 15.99 -20.17
N LYS A 93 -15.25 16.40 -20.20
CA LYS A 93 -15.77 17.32 -21.23
C LYS A 93 -15.14 18.71 -21.18
N MET A 94 -14.65 19.15 -20.01
CA MET A 94 -13.90 20.40 -19.84
C MET A 94 -12.47 20.29 -20.39
N GLY A 95 -12.04 19.11 -20.85
CA GLY A 95 -10.67 18.87 -21.31
C GLY A 95 -9.65 18.84 -20.17
N VAL A 96 -10.09 18.56 -18.95
CA VAL A 96 -9.21 18.38 -17.79
C VAL A 96 -8.73 16.93 -17.75
N PRO A 97 -7.41 16.67 -17.74
CA PRO A 97 -6.89 15.31 -17.67
C PRO A 97 -7.21 14.67 -16.30
N ILE A 98 -7.65 13.39 -16.36
CA ILE A 98 -8.10 12.64 -15.18
C ILE A 98 -7.18 11.45 -14.95
N GLY A 99 -6.54 11.38 -13.77
CA GLY A 99 -5.87 10.20 -13.24
C GLY A 99 -6.74 9.49 -12.21
N LEU A 100 -6.82 8.17 -12.28
CA LEU A 100 -7.62 7.37 -11.35
C LEU A 100 -6.79 6.21 -10.81
N PHE A 101 -6.74 6.04 -9.48
CA PHE A 101 -6.03 4.94 -8.83
C PHE A 101 -6.96 3.76 -8.54
N TYR A 102 -6.87 2.69 -9.33
CA TYR A 102 -7.67 1.48 -9.17
C TYR A 102 -6.95 0.45 -8.30
N ARG A 103 -7.40 0.27 -7.06
CA ARG A 103 -6.67 -0.54 -6.06
C ARG A 103 -7.29 -1.89 -5.74
N ASP A 104 -8.61 -2.08 -5.88
CA ASP A 104 -9.32 -3.23 -5.35
C ASP A 104 -9.92 -4.12 -6.44
N PHE A 105 -9.52 -5.39 -6.41
CA PHE A 105 -9.90 -6.41 -7.39
C PHE A 105 -10.81 -7.51 -6.81
N TYR A 106 -11.34 -7.33 -5.61
CA TYR A 106 -12.13 -8.35 -4.89
C TYR A 106 -13.25 -8.97 -5.75
N TRP A 107 -13.89 -8.18 -6.59
CA TRP A 107 -14.96 -8.64 -7.46
C TRP A 107 -14.49 -9.63 -8.55
N LYS A 108 -13.25 -9.61 -8.95
CA LYS A 108 -12.63 -10.61 -9.85
C LYS A 108 -12.44 -11.95 -9.13
N PHE A 109 -12.22 -11.91 -7.82
CA PHE A 109 -11.99 -13.06 -6.95
C PHE A 109 -13.20 -13.33 -6.04
N SER A 110 -14.42 -13.11 -6.55
CA SER A 110 -15.66 -13.12 -5.76
C SER A 110 -15.92 -14.43 -5.03
N LYS A 111 -15.48 -15.58 -5.54
CA LYS A 111 -15.60 -16.88 -4.86
C LYS A 111 -14.89 -16.88 -3.49
N TRP A 112 -13.80 -16.13 -3.37
CA TRP A 112 -13.03 -15.98 -2.14
C TRP A 112 -13.48 -14.74 -1.35
N ALA A 113 -13.51 -13.58 -1.97
CA ALA A 113 -13.72 -12.30 -1.30
C ALA A 113 -15.19 -12.08 -0.86
N TRP A 114 -16.14 -12.69 -1.56
CA TRP A 114 -17.57 -12.53 -1.30
C TRP A 114 -18.22 -13.83 -0.81
N LYS A 115 -17.45 -14.68 -0.12
CA LYS A 115 -17.98 -15.90 0.52
C LYS A 115 -19.14 -15.53 1.43
N GLY A 116 -20.30 -16.22 1.26
CA GLY A 116 -21.52 -15.92 2.00
C GLY A 116 -22.41 -14.79 1.44
N THR A 117 -21.93 -14.04 0.42
CA THR A 117 -22.77 -13.04 -0.25
C THR A 117 -23.70 -13.73 -1.26
N PRO A 118 -25.04 -13.45 -1.27
CA PRO A 118 -25.97 -14.04 -2.22
C PRO A 118 -25.57 -13.81 -3.69
N LEU A 119 -25.75 -14.82 -4.55
CA LEU A 119 -25.31 -14.76 -5.97
C LEU A 119 -25.92 -13.60 -6.75
N TRP A 120 -27.22 -13.28 -6.53
CA TRP A 120 -27.87 -12.15 -7.17
C TRP A 120 -27.17 -10.82 -6.83
N LYS A 121 -26.78 -10.64 -5.56
CA LYS A 121 -26.06 -9.45 -5.11
C LYS A 121 -24.67 -9.38 -5.74
N GLN A 122 -23.95 -10.52 -5.79
CA GLN A 122 -22.66 -10.59 -6.50
C GLN A 122 -22.79 -10.20 -7.97
N THR A 123 -23.86 -10.66 -8.65
CA THR A 123 -24.13 -10.34 -10.05
C THR A 123 -24.32 -8.83 -10.25
N ILE A 124 -25.16 -8.21 -9.41
CA ILE A 124 -25.40 -6.75 -9.48
C ILE A 124 -24.07 -5.98 -9.26
N LEU A 125 -23.31 -6.34 -8.22
CA LEU A 125 -22.02 -5.67 -7.97
C LEU A 125 -21.04 -5.83 -9.12
N LYS A 126 -20.96 -7.01 -9.75
CA LYS A 126 -20.13 -7.24 -10.94
C LYS A 126 -20.58 -6.39 -12.15
N MET A 127 -21.89 -6.25 -12.34
CA MET A 127 -22.42 -5.36 -13.40
C MET A 127 -22.06 -3.91 -13.14
N MET A 128 -22.16 -3.46 -11.89
CA MET A 128 -21.77 -2.09 -11.53
C MET A 128 -20.26 -1.86 -11.73
N HIS A 129 -19.38 -2.80 -11.31
CA HIS A 129 -17.95 -2.71 -11.60
C HIS A 129 -17.66 -2.63 -13.13
N ARG A 130 -18.35 -3.44 -13.93
CA ARG A 130 -18.19 -3.39 -15.41
C ARG A 130 -18.61 -2.03 -15.97
N ARG A 131 -19.73 -1.46 -15.50
CA ARG A 131 -20.17 -0.11 -15.86
C ARG A 131 -19.09 0.93 -15.54
N ASP A 132 -18.52 0.84 -14.34
CA ASP A 132 -17.49 1.78 -13.88
C ASP A 132 -16.22 1.66 -14.72
N LEU A 133 -15.77 0.44 -15.05
CA LEU A 133 -14.62 0.23 -15.94
C LEU A 133 -14.84 0.84 -17.34
N VAL A 134 -16.06 0.75 -17.89
CA VAL A 134 -16.41 1.42 -19.16
C VAL A 134 -16.32 2.93 -19.03
N ALA A 135 -16.79 3.49 -17.91
CA ALA A 135 -16.70 4.92 -17.63
C ALA A 135 -15.24 5.38 -17.44
N PHE A 136 -14.43 4.62 -16.68
CA PHE A 136 -13.02 4.92 -16.47
C PHE A 136 -12.23 4.87 -17.77
N ARG A 137 -12.43 3.82 -18.59
CA ARG A 137 -11.83 3.75 -19.93
C ARG A 137 -12.18 4.95 -20.80
N LYS A 138 -13.41 5.48 -20.69
CA LYS A 138 -13.90 6.58 -21.52
C LYS A 138 -13.42 7.93 -21.03
N TYR A 139 -13.37 8.15 -19.72
CA TYR A 139 -13.20 9.49 -19.14
C TYR A 139 -11.84 9.71 -18.51
N CYS A 140 -11.12 8.65 -18.06
CA CYS A 140 -9.81 8.81 -17.44
C CYS A 140 -8.69 8.74 -18.49
N ASP A 141 -7.70 9.59 -18.37
CA ASP A 141 -6.53 9.64 -19.25
C ASP A 141 -5.48 8.63 -18.80
N VAL A 142 -5.31 8.44 -17.49
CA VAL A 142 -4.42 7.44 -16.90
C VAL A 142 -5.15 6.67 -15.80
N VAL A 143 -5.08 5.33 -15.83
CA VAL A 143 -5.53 4.48 -14.72
C VAL A 143 -4.31 3.87 -14.05
N TYR A 144 -4.11 4.19 -12.78
CA TYR A 144 -3.01 3.70 -11.97
C TYR A 144 -3.39 2.45 -11.20
N PHE A 145 -2.42 1.58 -11.03
CA PHE A 145 -2.53 0.33 -10.29
C PHE A 145 -1.41 0.22 -9.25
N PRO A 146 -1.62 -0.49 -8.12
CA PRO A 146 -0.59 -0.68 -7.10
C PRO A 146 0.68 -1.35 -7.63
N SER A 147 0.54 -2.26 -8.61
CA SER A 147 1.64 -3.08 -9.14
C SER A 147 1.43 -3.47 -10.60
N GLN A 148 2.46 -3.97 -11.26
CA GLN A 148 2.37 -4.54 -12.62
C GLN A 148 1.44 -5.77 -12.67
N GLU A 149 1.42 -6.56 -11.60
CA GLU A 149 0.57 -7.73 -11.44
C GLU A 149 -0.91 -7.33 -11.46
N CYS A 150 -1.26 -6.19 -10.89
CA CYS A 150 -2.61 -5.64 -10.93
C CYS A 150 -3.04 -5.23 -12.34
N ILE A 151 -2.15 -4.66 -13.15
CA ILE A 151 -2.44 -4.27 -14.54
C ILE A 151 -2.92 -5.48 -15.34
N LYS A 152 -2.25 -6.63 -15.22
CA LYS A 152 -2.58 -7.88 -15.93
C LYS A 152 -4.02 -8.34 -15.68
N ILE A 153 -4.59 -8.09 -14.47
CA ILE A 153 -5.95 -8.51 -14.13
C ILE A 153 -7.01 -7.80 -14.98
N LEU A 154 -6.76 -6.55 -15.35
CA LEU A 154 -7.68 -5.70 -16.11
C LEU A 154 -7.15 -5.34 -17.52
N GLU A 155 -6.15 -6.03 -18.02
CA GLU A 155 -5.56 -5.80 -19.34
C GLU A 155 -6.61 -5.80 -20.45
N SER A 156 -7.60 -6.71 -20.38
CA SER A 156 -8.71 -6.80 -21.33
C SER A 156 -9.65 -5.57 -21.37
N VAL A 157 -9.56 -4.67 -20.40
CA VAL A 157 -10.35 -3.43 -20.38
C VAL A 157 -9.80 -2.42 -21.39
N ASN A 158 -8.52 -2.50 -21.72
CA ASN A 158 -7.85 -1.63 -22.70
C ASN A 158 -8.03 -0.14 -22.38
N PHE A 159 -7.54 0.30 -21.22
CA PHE A 159 -7.52 1.72 -20.83
C PHE A 159 -6.62 2.53 -21.75
N ARG A 160 -6.82 3.85 -21.86
CA ARG A 160 -6.01 4.74 -22.71
C ARG A 160 -4.53 4.69 -22.33
N ARG A 161 -4.23 4.88 -21.05
CA ARG A 161 -2.90 4.69 -20.46
C ARG A 161 -3.05 4.02 -19.10
N VAL A 162 -2.06 3.22 -18.76
CA VAL A 162 -1.97 2.59 -17.44
C VAL A 162 -0.62 2.94 -16.81
N GLY A 163 -0.60 3.08 -15.48
CA GLY A 163 0.60 3.34 -14.71
C GLY A 163 0.67 2.49 -13.45
N VAL A 164 1.87 2.25 -12.97
CA VAL A 164 2.09 1.66 -11.65
C VAL A 164 2.32 2.80 -10.66
N LEU A 165 1.53 2.80 -9.59
CA LEU A 165 1.61 3.81 -8.54
C LEU A 165 1.55 3.14 -7.17
N PRO A 166 2.67 2.56 -6.68
CA PRO A 166 2.73 1.91 -5.38
C PRO A 166 2.44 2.90 -4.24
N PRO A 167 2.25 2.45 -3.00
CA PRO A 167 2.22 3.35 -1.85
C PRO A 167 3.47 4.23 -1.80
N GLY A 168 3.36 5.38 -1.18
CA GLY A 168 4.51 6.20 -0.81
C GLY A 168 4.94 5.92 0.63
N CYS A 169 6.14 6.35 1.00
CA CYS A 169 6.60 6.44 2.37
C CYS A 169 6.65 7.90 2.84
N ASN A 170 6.82 8.11 4.13
CA ASN A 170 7.21 9.42 4.65
C ASN A 170 8.66 9.71 4.26
N GLU A 171 9.09 10.96 4.38
CA GLU A 171 10.50 11.28 4.30
C GLU A 171 11.33 10.43 5.27
N PRO A 172 12.58 10.08 4.88
CA PRO A 172 13.46 9.28 5.75
C PRO A 172 13.58 9.90 7.14
N ARG A 173 13.44 9.08 8.18
CA ARG A 173 13.50 9.49 9.58
C ARG A 173 14.51 8.64 10.33
N GLY A 174 15.34 9.29 11.14
CA GLY A 174 16.24 8.63 12.06
C GLY A 174 17.44 7.95 11.40
N GLU A 175 18.31 7.43 12.26
CA GLU A 175 19.44 6.59 11.88
C GLU A 175 19.21 5.17 12.40
N VAL A 176 19.50 4.19 11.56
CA VAL A 176 19.44 2.78 11.95
C VAL A 176 20.58 2.48 12.91
N LYS A 177 20.29 1.77 13.99
CA LYS A 177 21.29 1.31 14.94
C LYS A 177 22.09 0.15 14.34
N LEU A 178 23.25 0.46 13.82
CA LEU A 178 24.13 -0.53 13.18
C LEU A 178 24.46 -1.70 14.11
N GLY A 179 24.35 -2.92 13.61
CA GLY A 179 24.69 -4.14 14.33
C GLY A 179 23.74 -4.44 15.49
N ALA A 180 22.55 -3.88 15.51
CA ALA A 180 21.55 -4.10 16.55
C ALA A 180 21.12 -5.57 16.62
N ARG A 181 21.08 -6.24 15.45
CA ARG A 181 20.54 -7.59 15.28
C ARG A 181 19.13 -7.71 15.86
N GLU A 182 18.34 -6.66 15.63
CA GLU A 182 16.94 -6.59 16.04
C GLU A 182 16.04 -6.51 14.81
N ILE A 183 15.18 -7.52 14.65
CA ILE A 183 14.24 -7.66 13.54
C ILE A 183 12.90 -7.05 13.90
N PHE A 184 12.30 -6.35 12.95
CA PHE A 184 10.97 -5.75 13.02
C PHE A 184 9.96 -6.51 12.18
N TYR A 185 8.78 -6.77 12.75
CA TYR A 185 7.57 -7.14 12.01
C TYR A 185 6.34 -6.48 12.64
N ALA A 186 5.48 -5.89 11.82
CA ALA A 186 4.18 -5.38 12.28
C ALA A 186 3.04 -5.85 11.37
N GLY A 187 2.08 -6.59 11.92
CA GLY A 187 0.94 -7.09 11.14
C GLY A 187 0.17 -8.21 11.80
N GLY A 188 -0.69 -8.87 11.02
CA GLY A 188 -1.37 -10.09 11.43
C GLY A 188 -0.40 -11.27 11.54
N VAL A 189 -0.86 -12.33 12.21
CA VAL A 189 -0.08 -13.55 12.42
C VAL A 189 -0.84 -14.81 11.99
N ARG A 190 -1.75 -14.65 11.03
CA ARG A 190 -2.48 -15.76 10.43
C ARG A 190 -1.56 -16.59 9.55
N GLU A 191 -1.97 -17.76 9.15
CA GLU A 191 -1.17 -18.67 8.34
C GLU A 191 -0.57 -18.02 7.07
N ALA A 192 -1.36 -17.17 6.39
CA ALA A 192 -0.90 -16.42 5.21
C ALA A 192 0.16 -15.35 5.51
N ASP A 193 0.34 -14.99 6.78
CA ASP A 193 1.34 -14.02 7.20
C ASP A 193 2.74 -14.64 7.36
N GLY A 194 2.85 -15.99 7.46
CA GLY A 194 4.11 -16.74 7.47
C GLY A 194 4.92 -16.61 8.76
N ILE A 195 4.32 -16.10 9.84
CA ILE A 195 5.05 -15.84 11.10
C ILE A 195 5.52 -17.13 11.78
N ASP A 196 4.79 -18.23 11.65
CA ASP A 196 5.25 -19.52 12.17
C ASP A 196 6.59 -19.96 11.55
N ASP A 197 6.75 -19.78 10.23
CA ASP A 197 8.00 -20.10 9.54
C ASP A 197 9.15 -19.18 10.00
N LEU A 198 8.86 -17.90 10.23
CA LEU A 198 9.83 -16.94 10.79
C LEU A 198 10.23 -17.30 12.23
N LEU A 199 9.27 -17.69 13.07
CA LEU A 199 9.56 -18.12 14.46
C LEU A 199 10.48 -19.35 14.50
N ILE A 200 10.22 -20.33 13.62
CA ILE A 200 11.08 -21.52 13.49
C ILE A 200 12.49 -21.14 13.04
N ALA A 201 12.62 -20.28 12.03
CA ALA A 201 13.91 -19.80 11.54
C ALA A 201 14.71 -19.08 12.67
N LEU A 202 14.06 -18.18 13.39
CA LEU A 202 14.69 -17.42 14.48
C LEU A 202 15.08 -18.31 15.67
N ASP A 203 14.27 -19.30 16.00
CA ASP A 203 14.60 -20.28 17.05
C ASP A 203 15.87 -21.06 16.69
N ARG A 204 16.01 -21.50 15.44
CA ARG A 204 17.22 -22.20 14.96
C ARG A 204 18.45 -21.29 14.97
N ILE A 205 18.34 -20.06 14.49
CA ILE A 205 19.42 -19.07 14.51
C ILE A 205 19.89 -18.83 15.94
N ASN A 206 18.97 -18.61 16.89
CA ASN A 206 19.33 -18.36 18.27
C ASN A 206 19.93 -19.60 18.97
N LYS A 207 19.46 -20.81 18.65
CA LYS A 207 20.02 -22.08 19.13
C LYS A 207 21.41 -22.38 18.57
N SER A 208 21.75 -21.89 17.38
CA SER A 208 23.09 -22.03 16.81
C SER A 208 24.15 -21.14 17.50
N GLY A 209 23.73 -20.25 18.40
CA GLY A 209 24.59 -19.27 19.07
C GLY A 209 24.66 -17.90 18.39
N PHE A 210 24.06 -17.74 17.21
CA PHE A 210 23.94 -16.45 16.55
C PHE A 210 22.72 -15.69 17.11
N ARG A 211 22.97 -14.71 17.98
CA ARG A 211 21.91 -14.00 18.71
C ARG A 211 21.25 -12.94 17.85
N VAL A 212 19.91 -13.07 17.66
CA VAL A 212 19.04 -12.11 16.99
C VAL A 212 17.79 -11.89 17.82
N LYS A 213 17.37 -10.64 18.01
CA LYS A 213 16.12 -10.31 18.69
C LYS A 213 15.00 -10.07 17.67
N PHE A 214 13.78 -10.36 18.08
CA PHE A 214 12.58 -10.19 17.24
C PHE A 214 11.51 -9.37 17.93
N ASN A 215 11.10 -8.27 17.32
CA ASN A 215 10.00 -7.41 17.74
C ASN A 215 8.77 -7.75 16.91
N LEU A 216 7.84 -8.50 17.50
CA LEU A 216 6.55 -8.86 16.89
C LEU A 216 5.48 -7.89 17.32
N ILE A 217 5.13 -6.96 16.43
CA ILE A 217 4.08 -5.99 16.68
C ILE A 217 2.76 -6.53 16.11
N THR A 218 1.86 -6.93 17.01
CA THR A 218 0.56 -7.49 16.65
C THR A 218 -0.44 -7.31 17.79
N LYS A 219 -1.73 -7.48 17.50
CA LYS A 219 -2.76 -7.51 18.53
C LYS A 219 -2.71 -8.84 19.29
N LYS A 220 -2.91 -8.80 20.59
CA LYS A 220 -2.87 -10.02 21.43
C LYS A 220 -3.86 -11.07 21.00
N GLU A 221 -5.05 -10.65 20.52
CA GLU A 221 -6.09 -11.55 20.03
C GLU A 221 -5.65 -12.35 18.78
N GLU A 222 -4.76 -11.79 17.95
CA GLU A 222 -4.27 -12.48 16.76
C GLU A 222 -3.32 -13.66 17.10
N LEU A 223 -2.68 -13.65 18.27
CA LEU A 223 -1.72 -14.69 18.68
C LEU A 223 -2.32 -16.10 18.73
N VAL A 224 -3.64 -16.21 18.83
CA VAL A 224 -4.35 -17.51 18.80
C VAL A 224 -4.18 -18.24 17.46
N HIS A 225 -3.80 -17.54 16.40
CA HIS A 225 -3.61 -18.12 15.08
C HIS A 225 -2.23 -18.75 14.87
N LEU A 226 -1.26 -18.48 15.76
CA LEU A 226 0.08 -19.08 15.69
C LEU A 226 0.03 -20.55 16.14
N LYS A 227 0.78 -21.40 15.42
CA LYS A 227 0.97 -22.82 15.73
C LYS A 227 2.07 -23.01 16.76
N ASN A 228 3.17 -22.23 16.65
CA ASN A 228 4.37 -22.34 17.49
C ASN A 228 4.37 -21.29 18.63
N ARG A 229 3.25 -21.19 19.37
CA ARG A 229 3.07 -20.20 20.44
C ARG A 229 4.02 -20.36 21.63
N GLU A 230 4.56 -21.54 21.83
CA GLU A 230 5.56 -21.81 22.86
C GLU A 230 6.83 -20.99 22.65
N LEU A 231 7.19 -20.69 21.39
CA LEU A 231 8.36 -19.87 21.07
C LEU A 231 8.20 -18.40 21.49
N LEU A 232 6.97 -17.92 21.70
CA LEU A 232 6.70 -16.57 22.20
C LEU A 232 7.24 -16.33 23.64
N LYS A 233 7.64 -17.40 24.36
CA LYS A 233 8.24 -17.31 25.69
C LYS A 233 9.77 -17.20 25.67
N SER A 234 10.38 -17.23 24.49
CA SER A 234 11.83 -17.16 24.33
C SER A 234 12.36 -15.76 24.67
N ASP A 235 13.59 -15.70 25.16
CA ASP A 235 14.27 -14.44 25.58
C ASP A 235 14.65 -13.52 24.40
N TRP A 236 14.59 -14.04 23.18
CA TRP A 236 14.91 -13.31 21.95
C TRP A 236 13.70 -12.67 21.27
N ILE A 237 12.47 -12.89 21.75
CA ILE A 237 11.24 -12.31 21.15
C ILE A 237 10.54 -11.37 22.14
N GLU A 238 10.09 -10.24 21.62
CA GLU A 238 9.21 -9.31 22.33
C GLU A 238 7.91 -9.13 21.54
N VAL A 239 6.77 -9.44 22.18
CA VAL A 239 5.43 -9.22 21.59
C VAL A 239 4.90 -7.89 22.06
N ILE A 240 4.63 -6.99 21.10
CA ILE A 240 4.28 -5.60 21.38
C ILE A 240 2.93 -5.30 20.75
N GLU A 241 2.05 -4.62 21.47
CA GLU A 241 0.83 -4.05 20.94
C GLU A 241 1.00 -2.53 20.84
N ALA A 242 1.28 -2.05 19.62
CA ALA A 242 1.53 -0.65 19.34
C ALA A 242 1.05 -0.27 17.93
N SER A 243 0.79 1.01 17.72
CA SER A 243 0.44 1.58 16.41
C SER A 243 0.80 3.06 16.34
N GLY A 244 0.92 3.60 15.12
CA GLY A 244 1.22 5.01 14.90
C GLY A 244 2.57 5.40 15.49
N GLU A 245 2.63 6.53 16.21
CA GLU A 245 3.85 7.10 16.77
C GLU A 245 4.52 6.21 17.82
N ALA A 246 3.77 5.32 18.48
CA ALA A 246 4.33 4.36 19.45
C ALA A 246 5.26 3.32 18.78
N LEU A 247 5.31 3.24 17.45
CA LEU A 247 6.26 2.39 16.71
C LEU A 247 7.64 3.04 16.52
N GLU A 248 7.76 4.35 16.62
CA GLU A 248 9.01 5.07 16.38
C GLU A 248 10.21 4.54 17.24
N PRO A 249 10.04 4.33 18.56
CA PRO A 249 11.14 3.77 19.36
C PRO A 249 11.52 2.34 18.97
N ILE A 250 10.57 1.58 18.38
CA ILE A 250 10.81 0.20 17.95
C ILE A 250 11.59 0.21 16.64
N TYR A 251 11.19 1.05 15.67
CA TYR A 251 11.97 1.23 14.43
C TYR A 251 13.40 1.66 14.73
N ALA A 252 13.61 2.61 15.65
CA ALA A 252 14.93 3.15 15.99
C ALA A 252 15.91 2.12 16.57
N ARG A 253 15.43 1.02 17.15
CA ARG A 253 16.29 -0.05 17.70
C ARG A 253 16.52 -1.22 16.75
N CYS A 254 15.71 -1.34 15.69
CA CYS A 254 15.82 -2.41 14.70
C CYS A 254 16.78 -2.04 13.57
N ASP A 255 17.34 -3.05 12.90
CA ASP A 255 18.18 -2.91 11.72
C ASP A 255 17.73 -3.75 10.53
N LEU A 256 16.64 -4.52 10.67
CA LEU A 256 16.05 -5.36 9.62
C LEU A 256 14.53 -5.44 9.77
N GLY A 257 13.80 -5.34 8.68
CA GLY A 257 12.39 -5.71 8.59
C GLY A 257 12.22 -7.08 7.91
N VAL A 258 11.26 -7.89 8.35
CA VAL A 258 10.96 -9.17 7.69
C VAL A 258 9.48 -9.26 7.34
N LEU A 259 9.17 -9.70 6.11
CA LEU A 259 7.80 -9.86 5.62
C LEU A 259 7.63 -11.26 5.00
N PRO A 260 7.41 -12.32 5.83
CA PRO A 260 7.45 -13.72 5.39
C PRO A 260 6.13 -14.21 4.82
N LYS A 261 5.42 -13.36 4.04
CA LYS A 261 4.09 -13.65 3.49
C LYS A 261 4.08 -14.92 2.64
N LYS A 262 3.05 -15.76 2.82
CA LYS A 262 2.83 -16.90 1.93
C LYS A 262 2.20 -16.46 0.62
N ARG A 263 2.61 -17.15 -0.46
CA ARG A 263 2.07 -16.92 -1.81
C ARG A 263 0.57 -17.16 -1.84
N HIS A 264 -0.12 -16.18 -2.34
CA HIS A 264 -1.56 -16.24 -2.58
C HIS A 264 -1.89 -15.22 -3.67
N PHE A 265 -2.88 -15.49 -4.53
CA PHE A 265 -3.21 -14.61 -5.65
C PHE A 265 -3.33 -13.12 -5.27
N TYR A 266 -3.81 -12.82 -4.06
CA TYR A 266 -3.92 -11.44 -3.57
C TYR A 266 -2.56 -10.90 -3.11
N MET A 267 -1.76 -11.71 -2.39
CA MET A 267 -0.42 -11.31 -1.94
C MET A 267 0.54 -11.14 -3.11
N ASP A 268 0.35 -11.93 -4.17
CA ASP A 268 1.18 -11.86 -5.37
C ASP A 268 1.09 -10.51 -6.11
N MET A 269 0.01 -9.76 -5.91
CA MET A 269 -0.19 -8.43 -6.53
C MET A 269 -0.13 -7.26 -5.57
N ALA A 270 -0.07 -7.50 -4.26
CA ALA A 270 -0.08 -6.46 -3.25
C ALA A 270 1.34 -5.96 -2.92
N ILE A 271 1.49 -4.64 -2.77
CA ILE A 271 2.66 -4.03 -2.15
C ILE A 271 2.26 -3.58 -0.75
N SER A 272 2.90 -4.13 0.26
CA SER A 272 2.59 -3.83 1.66
C SER A 272 3.08 -2.43 2.04
N VAL A 273 2.23 -1.65 2.68
CA VAL A 273 2.61 -0.34 3.26
C VAL A 273 3.76 -0.52 4.28
N LYS A 274 3.85 -1.67 4.94
CA LYS A 274 4.92 -1.97 5.92
C LYS A 274 6.33 -1.92 5.32
N VAL A 275 6.48 -2.32 4.05
CA VAL A 275 7.77 -2.18 3.35
C VAL A 275 8.16 -0.72 3.22
N LEU A 276 7.20 0.14 2.88
CA LEU A 276 7.43 1.59 2.75
C LEU A 276 7.69 2.25 4.12
N GLU A 277 7.00 1.78 5.17
CA GLU A 277 7.24 2.23 6.55
C GLU A 277 8.65 1.85 7.01
N CYS A 278 9.08 0.60 6.84
CA CYS A 278 10.45 0.17 7.13
C CYS A 278 11.47 0.96 6.32
N MET A 279 11.22 1.14 5.02
CA MET A 279 12.08 1.94 4.12
C MET A 279 12.25 3.38 4.63
N SER A 280 11.18 4.05 5.11
CA SER A 280 11.27 5.41 5.67
C SER A 280 12.07 5.48 6.97
N HIS A 281 12.23 4.36 7.67
CA HIS A 281 13.07 4.24 8.88
C HIS A 281 14.45 3.66 8.58
N GLY A 282 14.83 3.54 7.31
CA GLY A 282 16.13 3.03 6.89
C GLY A 282 16.33 1.52 7.10
N LEU A 283 15.25 0.76 7.34
CA LEU A 283 15.31 -0.69 7.54
C LEU A 283 15.26 -1.44 6.21
N PRO A 284 16.31 -2.16 5.79
CA PRO A 284 16.23 -3.12 4.70
C PRO A 284 15.20 -4.21 5.01
N MET A 285 14.67 -4.85 3.96
CA MET A 285 13.62 -5.85 4.12
C MET A 285 14.06 -7.22 3.62
N ILE A 286 13.76 -8.26 4.38
CA ILE A 286 13.69 -9.62 3.85
C ILE A 286 12.23 -9.95 3.57
N SER A 287 11.90 -10.33 2.35
CA SER A 287 10.55 -10.73 1.95
C SER A 287 10.56 -12.03 1.20
N THR A 288 9.49 -12.80 1.35
CA THR A 288 9.23 -13.93 0.48
C THR A 288 8.93 -13.47 -0.95
N ASP A 289 9.04 -14.38 -1.91
CA ASP A 289 8.97 -14.14 -3.36
C ASP A 289 7.55 -13.87 -3.91
N CYS A 290 6.70 -13.18 -3.12
CA CYS A 290 5.44 -12.62 -3.63
C CYS A 290 5.74 -11.62 -4.75
N PRO A 291 5.28 -11.83 -6.01
CA PRO A 291 5.82 -11.16 -7.20
C PRO A 291 5.84 -9.64 -7.16
N ALA A 292 4.76 -8.99 -6.74
CA ALA A 292 4.71 -7.53 -6.69
C ALA A 292 5.70 -6.97 -5.65
N MET A 293 5.77 -7.63 -4.49
CA MET A 293 6.65 -7.25 -3.38
C MET A 293 8.11 -7.49 -3.73
N ALA A 294 8.40 -8.69 -4.25
CA ALA A 294 9.76 -9.06 -4.66
C ALA A 294 10.29 -8.10 -5.72
N ARG A 295 9.49 -7.81 -6.75
CA ARG A 295 9.85 -6.83 -7.78
C ARG A 295 10.13 -5.44 -7.18
N PHE A 296 9.28 -4.97 -6.27
CA PHE A 296 9.43 -3.65 -5.65
C PHE A 296 10.73 -3.57 -4.84
N ILE A 297 11.04 -4.57 -4.01
CA ILE A 297 12.26 -4.63 -3.20
C ILE A 297 13.51 -4.71 -4.10
N GLN A 298 13.48 -5.56 -5.13
CA GLN A 298 14.58 -5.71 -6.09
C GLN A 298 14.85 -4.44 -6.91
N GLN A 299 13.81 -3.80 -7.43
CA GLN A 299 13.95 -2.55 -8.20
C GLN A 299 14.49 -1.38 -7.39
N ASN A 300 14.28 -1.39 -6.09
CA ASN A 300 14.80 -0.41 -5.16
C ASN A 300 16.10 -0.85 -4.47
N GLU A 301 16.58 -2.07 -4.75
CA GLU A 301 17.76 -2.67 -4.11
C GLU A 301 17.72 -2.56 -2.57
N SER A 302 16.51 -2.63 -1.99
CA SER A 302 16.23 -2.28 -0.60
C SER A 302 16.10 -3.50 0.33
N GLY A 303 16.53 -4.68 -0.12
CA GLY A 303 16.43 -5.89 0.70
C GLY A 303 16.68 -7.18 -0.06
N LEU A 304 16.45 -8.30 0.59
CA LEU A 304 16.63 -9.66 0.06
C LEU A 304 15.29 -10.33 -0.19
N ILE A 305 15.28 -11.22 -1.18
CA ILE A 305 14.11 -12.06 -1.50
C ILE A 305 14.47 -13.52 -1.24
N CYS A 306 13.64 -14.20 -0.46
CA CYS A 306 13.75 -15.62 -0.18
C CYS A 306 12.48 -16.38 -0.61
N LYS A 307 12.53 -17.70 -0.62
CA LYS A 307 11.34 -18.55 -0.79
C LYS A 307 10.56 -18.65 0.53
N GLU A 308 9.32 -19.11 0.44
CA GLU A 308 8.55 -19.50 1.62
C GLU A 308 9.26 -20.63 2.40
N GLY A 309 9.00 -20.66 3.72
CA GLY A 309 9.50 -21.70 4.63
C GLY A 309 10.69 -21.26 5.46
N ALA A 310 10.80 -21.89 6.64
CA ALA A 310 11.77 -21.52 7.66
C ALA A 310 13.22 -21.56 7.16
N ASP A 311 13.60 -22.57 6.37
CA ASP A 311 14.97 -22.75 5.89
C ASP A 311 15.43 -21.58 5.00
N SER A 312 14.56 -21.13 4.09
CA SER A 312 14.88 -19.99 3.21
C SER A 312 14.95 -18.68 3.96
N ILE A 313 14.06 -18.47 4.94
CA ILE A 313 14.05 -17.27 5.80
C ILE A 313 15.30 -17.25 6.68
N GLU A 314 15.66 -18.39 7.28
CA GLU A 314 16.88 -18.56 8.09
C GLU A 314 18.12 -18.18 7.28
N ASN A 315 18.29 -18.75 6.10
CA ASN A 315 19.43 -18.47 5.23
C ASN A 315 19.52 -16.98 4.85
N ALA A 316 18.40 -16.35 4.50
CA ALA A 316 18.40 -14.94 4.14
C ALA A 316 18.73 -14.01 5.32
N ILE A 317 18.28 -14.33 6.54
CA ILE A 317 18.64 -13.60 7.76
C ILE A 317 20.12 -13.75 8.06
N LEU A 318 20.65 -14.96 7.98
CA LEU A 318 22.08 -15.22 8.21
C LEU A 318 22.93 -14.54 7.16
N GLU A 319 22.57 -14.63 5.87
CA GLU A 319 23.25 -13.92 4.77
C GLU A 319 23.32 -12.42 5.03
N TYR A 320 22.19 -11.79 5.42
CA TYR A 320 22.14 -10.38 5.74
C TYR A 320 23.11 -9.99 6.86
N TYR A 321 23.18 -10.76 7.96
CA TYR A 321 23.97 -10.41 9.13
C TYR A 321 25.43 -10.89 9.08
N THR A 322 25.79 -11.82 8.19
CA THR A 322 27.16 -12.35 8.09
C THR A 322 27.94 -11.84 6.88
N ASN A 323 27.27 -11.17 5.95
CA ASN A 323 27.90 -10.53 4.80
C ASN A 323 27.94 -9.01 5.01
N ASP A 324 29.04 -8.51 5.55
CA ASP A 324 29.23 -7.10 5.90
C ASP A 324 29.05 -6.16 4.68
N GLU A 325 29.56 -6.56 3.50
CA GLU A 325 29.41 -5.77 2.27
C GLU A 325 27.94 -5.62 1.88
N LEU A 326 27.21 -6.71 1.87
CA LEU A 326 25.77 -6.72 1.59
C LEU A 326 24.99 -5.91 2.62
N TYR A 327 25.29 -6.08 3.92
CA TYR A 327 24.66 -5.36 5.01
C TYR A 327 24.76 -3.83 4.81
N HIS A 328 25.97 -3.32 4.59
CA HIS A 328 26.18 -1.89 4.39
C HIS A 328 25.59 -1.38 3.08
N ALA A 329 25.68 -2.14 1.99
CA ALA A 329 25.08 -1.79 0.72
C ALA A 329 23.54 -1.64 0.83
N LEU A 330 22.87 -2.58 1.49
CA LEU A 330 21.42 -2.51 1.67
C LEU A 330 20.97 -1.33 2.55
N LEU A 331 21.73 -1.00 3.59
CA LEU A 331 21.45 0.18 4.42
C LEU A 331 21.56 1.49 3.64
N GLU A 332 22.54 1.63 2.77
CA GLU A 332 22.68 2.80 1.90
C GLU A 332 21.59 2.85 0.83
N ASN A 333 21.27 1.71 0.22
CA ASN A 333 20.27 1.63 -0.83
C ASN A 333 18.86 1.92 -0.31
N VAL A 334 18.50 1.44 0.89
CA VAL A 334 17.18 1.71 1.47
C VAL A 334 16.97 3.20 1.75
N LYS A 335 18.00 3.94 2.14
CA LYS A 335 17.92 5.40 2.31
C LYS A 335 17.64 6.10 0.99
N LYS A 336 18.36 5.73 -0.08
CA LYS A 336 18.12 6.26 -1.45
C LYS A 336 16.73 5.89 -1.94
N ALA A 337 16.31 4.63 -1.71
CA ALA A 337 14.99 4.16 -2.07
C ALA A 337 13.88 4.95 -1.37
N ALA A 338 14.03 5.27 -0.09
CA ALA A 338 13.06 6.07 0.65
C ALA A 338 12.83 7.45 0.01
N LEU A 339 13.92 8.16 -0.35
CA LEU A 339 13.84 9.47 -1.01
C LEU A 339 13.11 9.41 -2.38
N ASN A 340 13.23 8.30 -3.09
CA ASN A 340 12.59 8.09 -4.40
C ASN A 340 11.16 7.56 -4.31
N ASN A 341 10.71 7.19 -3.13
CA ASN A 341 9.40 6.56 -2.91
C ASN A 341 8.49 7.34 -1.95
N THR A 342 8.71 8.64 -1.74
CA THR A 342 7.85 9.47 -0.89
C THR A 342 6.47 9.70 -1.51
N TRP A 343 5.51 10.15 -0.71
CA TRP A 343 4.18 10.52 -1.20
C TRP A 343 4.24 11.68 -2.19
N GLU A 344 5.17 12.62 -1.98
CA GLU A 344 5.44 13.72 -2.89
C GLU A 344 5.91 13.21 -4.26
N LYS A 345 6.79 12.20 -4.29
CA LYS A 345 7.21 11.55 -5.54
C LYS A 345 6.06 10.87 -6.27
N ARG A 346 5.10 10.28 -5.54
CA ARG A 346 3.87 9.73 -6.16
C ARG A 346 3.00 10.81 -6.78
N VAL A 347 2.87 11.95 -6.11
CA VAL A 347 2.15 13.13 -6.64
C VAL A 347 2.85 13.69 -7.87
N GLU A 348 4.16 13.90 -7.80
CA GLU A 348 4.97 14.38 -8.95
C GLU A 348 4.80 13.46 -10.17
N GLN A 349 4.82 12.14 -9.98
CA GLN A 349 4.55 11.17 -11.04
C GLN A 349 3.16 11.37 -11.64
N VAL A 350 2.11 11.44 -10.81
CA VAL A 350 0.73 11.63 -11.28
C VAL A 350 0.60 12.93 -12.09
N ILE A 351 1.15 14.03 -11.59
CA ILE A 351 1.09 15.33 -12.27
C ILE A 351 1.85 15.27 -13.61
N SER A 352 3.06 14.73 -13.60
CA SER A 352 3.86 14.56 -14.83
C SER A 352 3.12 13.74 -15.87
N ASP A 353 2.55 12.59 -15.48
CA ASP A 353 1.82 11.70 -16.38
C ASP A 353 0.55 12.36 -16.95
N LEU A 354 -0.12 13.24 -16.20
CA LEU A 354 -1.34 13.91 -16.63
C LEU A 354 -1.06 15.13 -17.51
N LEU A 355 0.04 15.82 -17.32
CA LEU A 355 0.41 17.01 -18.10
C LEU A 355 1.18 16.67 -19.37
N ASN A 356 1.99 15.58 -19.37
CA ASN A 356 2.70 15.10 -20.55
C ASN A 356 1.77 14.17 -21.34
N LYS A 357 1.15 14.70 -22.39
CA LYS A 357 0.24 13.97 -23.29
C LYS A 357 0.96 12.99 -24.20
#